data_18eab75d5ff6da59b5cc6ec6095338b2
#
_entry.id   18eab75d5ff6da59b5cc6ec6095338b2
#
_cell.length_a   1.000
_cell.length_b   1.000
_cell.length_c   1.000
_cell.angle_alpha   90.00
_cell.angle_beta   90.00
_cell.angle_gamma   90.00
#
_symmetry.space_group_name_H-M   'P 1'
#
loop_
_entity.id
_entity.type
_entity.pdbx_description
1 polymer ?
#
loop_
_entity_poly.entity_id
_entity_poly.type
_entity_poly.pdbx_seq_one_letter_code
_entity_poly.pdbx_strand_id
1 'polypeptide(L)' 'MAKKVLVVDDEKNIVKGIRFSLEQDGMEVDCAYDGEEALKMATENHYDMI' A
#
# COMPACT_ATOMS: atom_id res chain seq x y z
N MET A 1 2.15 -15.08 9.46
CA MET A 1 1.16 -14.41 8.59
C MET A 1 1.73 -13.11 8.07
N ALA A 2 1.50 -12.83 6.80
CA ALA A 2 2.02 -11.59 6.20
C ALA A 2 1.20 -10.39 6.69
N LYS A 3 1.89 -9.30 6.96
CA LYS A 3 1.21 -8.03 7.25
C LYS A 3 0.74 -7.41 5.94
N LYS A 4 -0.38 -6.72 6.00
CA LYS A 4 -0.97 -6.05 4.85
C LYS A 4 -0.77 -4.56 4.98
N VAL A 5 -0.17 -3.95 3.95
CA VAL A 5 0.21 -2.53 3.95
C VAL A 5 -0.43 -1.83 2.78
N LEU A 6 -0.96 -0.63 3.03
CA LEU A 6 -1.42 0.25 1.96
C LEU A 6 -0.44 1.41 1.82
N VAL A 7 0.17 1.53 0.63
CA VAL A 7 1.09 2.61 0.31
C VAL A 7 0.35 3.66 -0.49
N VAL A 8 0.41 4.90 -0.05
CA VAL A 8 -0.30 6.02 -0.68
C VAL A 8 0.69 7.10 -1.10
N ASP A 9 0.77 7.36 -2.40
CA ASP A 9 1.60 8.44 -2.94
C ASP A 9 1.15 8.71 -4.38
N ASP A 10 1.24 9.94 -4.84
CA ASP A 10 0.86 10.31 -6.21
C ASP A 10 1.97 10.01 -7.23
N GLU A 11 3.18 9.73 -6.77
CA GLU A 11 4.33 9.37 -7.61
C GLU A 11 4.42 7.87 -7.79
N LYS A 12 4.05 7.38 -8.97
CA LYS A 12 4.02 5.94 -9.24
C LYS A 12 5.38 5.26 -9.09
N ASN A 13 6.45 5.94 -9.46
CA ASN A 13 7.79 5.38 -9.32
C ASN A 13 8.19 5.19 -7.87
N ILE A 14 7.80 6.13 -7.00
CA ILE A 14 8.07 6.02 -5.56
C ILE A 14 7.28 4.87 -4.97
N VAL A 15 5.99 4.77 -5.31
CA VAL A 15 5.12 3.68 -4.86
C VAL A 15 5.70 2.32 -5.26
N LYS A 16 6.17 2.22 -6.50
CA LYS A 16 6.76 0.99 -7.02
C LYS A 16 7.98 0.55 -6.23
N GLY A 17 8.85 1.49 -5.89
CA GLY A 17 10.05 1.22 -5.11
C GLY A 17 9.73 0.77 -3.70
N ILE A 18 8.79 1.45 -3.04
CA ILE A 18 8.36 1.09 -1.69
C ILE A 18 7.71 -0.29 -1.69
N ARG A 19 6.81 -0.52 -2.65
CA ARG A 19 6.15 -1.81 -2.79
C ARG A 19 7.14 -2.94 -2.93
N PHE A 20 8.14 -2.77 -3.80
CA PHE A 20 9.16 -3.78 -4.03
C PHE A 20 9.91 -4.12 -2.73
N SER A 21 10.33 -3.09 -1.98
CA SER A 21 11.02 -3.27 -0.70
C SER A 21 10.18 -4.03 0.31
N LEU A 22 8.91 -3.63 0.45
CA LEU A 22 8.04 -4.26 1.44
C LEU A 22 7.67 -5.69 1.06
N GLU A 23 7.49 -5.95 -0.23
CA GLU A 23 7.22 -7.31 -0.69
C GLU A 23 8.42 -8.23 -0.46
N GLN A 24 9.63 -7.72 -0.55
CA GLN A 24 10.82 -8.50 -0.22
C GLN A 24 10.86 -8.91 1.25
N ASP A 25 10.24 -8.11 2.11
CA ASP A 25 10.14 -8.44 3.53
C ASP A 25 8.95 -9.38 3.83
N GLY A 26 8.27 -9.85 2.80
CA GLY A 26 7.17 -10.80 2.96
C GLY A 26 5.82 -10.15 3.27
N MET A 27 5.69 -8.86 3.06
CA MET A 27 4.42 -8.16 3.29
C MET A 27 3.54 -8.18 2.06
N GLU A 28 2.23 -8.13 2.27
CA GLU A 28 1.27 -7.89 1.19
C GLU A 28 1.11 -6.39 1.04
N VAL A 29 1.24 -5.89 -0.19
CA VAL A 29 1.22 -4.45 -0.44
C VAL A 29 0.17 -4.10 -1.48
N ASP A 30 -0.74 -3.20 -1.11
CA ASP A 30 -1.66 -2.55 -2.03
C ASP A 30 -1.20 -1.11 -2.22
N CYS A 31 -1.54 -0.53 -3.36
CA CYS A 31 -1.12 0.82 -3.70
C CYS A 31 -2.33 1.70 -4.00
N ALA A 32 -2.28 2.94 -3.53
CA ALA A 32 -3.24 3.98 -3.88
C ALA A 32 -2.46 5.21 -4.31
N TYR A 33 -2.99 5.94 -5.28
CA TYR A 33 -2.26 7.06 -5.88
C TYR A 33 -2.85 8.42 -5.52
N ASP A 34 -3.92 8.44 -4.77
CA ASP A 34 -4.50 9.67 -4.21
C ASP A 34 -5.27 9.34 -2.93
N GLY A 35 -5.66 10.39 -2.20
CA GLY A 35 -6.34 10.23 -0.92
C GLY A 35 -7.72 9.61 -1.03
N GLU A 36 -8.42 9.89 -2.13
CA GLU A 36 -9.76 9.35 -2.36
C GLU A 36 -9.71 7.84 -2.58
N GLU A 37 -8.78 7.39 -3.41
CA GLU A 37 -8.55 5.97 -3.64
C GLU A 37 -8.11 5.28 -2.35
N ALA A 38 -7.20 5.91 -1.60
CA ALA A 38 -6.72 5.38 -0.33
C ALA A 38 -7.86 5.20 0.67
N LEU A 39 -8.74 6.18 0.77
CA LEU A 39 -9.87 6.12 1.67
C LEU A 39 -10.82 4.99 1.30
N LYS A 40 -11.09 4.84 0.01
CA LYS A 40 -11.95 3.76 -0.48
C LYS A 40 -11.35 2.40 -0.16
N MET A 41 -10.06 2.22 -0.42
CA MET A 41 -9.40 0.95 -0.17
C MET A 41 -9.34 0.64 1.32
N ALA A 42 -9.04 1.63 2.16
CA ALA A 42 -8.98 1.46 3.60
C ALA A 42 -10.36 1.13 4.20
N THR A 43 -11.42 1.59 3.57
CA THR A 43 -12.79 1.28 4.00
C THR A 43 -13.20 -0.13 3.62
N GLU A 44 -12.77 -0.60 2.44
CA GLU A 44 -13.15 -1.90 1.91
C GLU A 44 -12.25 -3.04 2.39
N ASN A 45 -11.06 -2.73 2.87
CA ASN A 45 -10.08 -3.72 3.29
C ASN A 45 -9.52 -3.37 4.66
N HIS A 46 -8.90 -4.36 5.29
CA HIS A 46 -8.23 -4.14 6.57
C HIS A 46 -6.72 -4.14 6.33
N TYR A 47 -6.05 -3.08 6.78
CA TYR A 47 -4.60 -2.95 6.68
C TYR A 47 -3.96 -2.85 8.05
N ASP A 48 -2.79 -3.48 8.19
CA ASP A 48 -2.00 -3.37 9.41
C ASP A 48 -1.27 -2.03 9.48
N MET A 49 -0.99 -1.45 8.31
CA MET A 49 -0.29 -0.17 8.21
C MET A 49 -0.72 0.55 6.93
N ILE A 50 -0.79 1.88 6.99
CA ILE A 50 -1.09 2.74 5.83
C ILE A 50 0.01 3.77 5.65
#